data_92f0acbddc34b4b7b5c33fb1b5c6ee8a
#
_entry.id   92f0acbddc34b4b7b5c33fb1b5c6ee8a
#
_cell.length_a   1.000
_cell.length_b   1.000
_cell.length_c   1.000
_cell.angle_alpha   90.00
_cell.angle_beta   90.00
_cell.angle_gamma   90.00
#
_symmetry.space_group_name_H-M   'P 1'
#
loop_
_entity.id
_entity.type
_entity.pdbx_description
1 polymer ?
#
loop_
_entity_poly.entity_id
_entity_poly.type
_entity_poly.pdbx_seq_one_letter_code
_entity_poly.pdbx_strand_id
1 'polypeptide(L)'
;LPYDQIEYDSRDATDYITGLQYAVNEAYKTSLKKDGSGRIAYETLNYTDYTYNQTNGRSASVQIPVGVDTTALVEVWVAEGEYTRRRGFFMRDAVQVYGGFPKTGTPGKDERNPRVYNTIIQTMTTTEANAVTSLDGYAPYFDMDAGGSTSQFYELNSRYDNANKVRRVLTQPFPYYEDGGRLEAGSQGQASTETNNVALNPFVIETIWDGFIIQNGRTRIRHGKDGGAGVALRKNGRLENCIIRNNYNVASRSRGGGAFCNDGTFSNCSFFNNDMPALGSDYGEQYGGGVYMRYGTLYNCVFAGNSVSGGNSNGQAVYIEVADFYNNTIADNSGSGAAIYCGYWFADGAANIYNTIIYNNSGSSQVQAHSNVVLRTSHCCYPSGSISGVSGANLTQDNIINQVPQFVDRSSGNKENNDYRLQGTSPCINAGNNSPEGITLPETDMDYTDRFKDCSIDIGAYEIDQSEPTMPAIKTIDGEQVGVIYVTKAANGTVDGSSWANAACEAKLQKVLNWAGYIIHNKETYASGRYRDITRIQVRVAKGTYYPTD
;
A
#
# COMPACT_ATOMS: atom_id res chain seq x y z
N LEU A 1 32.58 -7.89 -0.56
CA LEU A 1 33.08 -6.69 -1.25
C LEU A 1 32.62 -5.48 -0.48
N PRO A 2 33.45 -4.42 -0.33
CA PRO A 2 33.00 -3.16 0.25
C PRO A 2 31.77 -2.64 -0.49
N TYR A 3 30.88 -1.98 0.21
CA TYR A 3 29.58 -1.50 -0.29
C TYR A 3 29.71 -0.53 -1.48
N ASP A 4 30.84 0.11 -1.62
CA ASP A 4 31.23 1.00 -2.73
C ASP A 4 31.71 0.24 -3.98
N GLN A 5 32.03 -1.07 -3.88
CA GLN A 5 32.45 -1.91 -4.99
C GLN A 5 31.34 -2.82 -5.55
N ILE A 6 30.12 -2.69 -5.02
CA ILE A 6 28.94 -3.45 -5.49
C ILE A 6 28.50 -3.03 -6.90
N GLU A 7 29.14 -2.04 -7.49
CA GLU A 7 28.80 -1.48 -8.80
C GLU A 7 29.26 -2.30 -10.00
N TYR A 8 30.13 -3.28 -9.80
CA TYR A 8 30.77 -3.92 -10.95
C TYR A 8 30.68 -5.43 -10.87
N ASP A 9 29.64 -6.02 -11.47
CA ASP A 9 29.76 -7.40 -11.93
C ASP A 9 30.19 -7.38 -13.39
N SER A 10 31.50 -7.50 -13.61
CA SER A 10 32.11 -7.57 -14.93
C SER A 10 31.69 -8.77 -15.78
N ARG A 11 30.84 -9.66 -15.22
CA ARG A 11 30.42 -10.90 -15.84
C ARG A 11 29.11 -10.80 -16.60
N ASP A 12 28.36 -9.71 -16.43
CA ASP A 12 27.14 -9.46 -17.19
C ASP A 12 27.21 -8.12 -17.94
N ALA A 13 27.80 -8.19 -19.15
CA ALA A 13 27.93 -7.03 -20.02
C ALA A 13 26.56 -6.49 -20.51
N THR A 14 25.46 -7.18 -20.22
CA THR A 14 24.09 -6.78 -20.60
C THR A 14 23.30 -6.15 -19.46
N ASP A 15 23.73 -6.32 -18.20
CA ASP A 15 23.11 -5.76 -17.00
C ASP A 15 23.88 -4.52 -16.53
N TYR A 16 24.25 -3.66 -17.46
CA TYR A 16 24.71 -2.32 -17.10
C TYR A 16 23.69 -1.71 -16.18
N ILE A 17 24.18 -1.16 -15.04
CA ILE A 17 23.38 -0.43 -14.08
C ILE A 17 22.50 0.53 -14.88
N THR A 18 21.19 0.27 -14.86
CA THR A 18 20.26 1.20 -15.49
C THR A 18 20.50 2.56 -14.83
N GLY A 19 20.41 3.63 -15.60
CA GLY A 19 20.64 4.97 -15.06
C GLY A 19 19.89 5.25 -13.75
N LEU A 20 18.70 4.66 -13.59
CA LEU A 20 17.92 4.75 -12.34
C LEU A 20 18.65 4.13 -11.13
N GLN A 21 19.08 2.87 -11.20
CA GLN A 21 19.74 2.24 -10.06
C GLN A 21 21.09 2.90 -9.75
N TYR A 22 21.81 3.35 -10.78
CA TYR A 22 23.03 4.12 -10.60
C TYR A 22 22.76 5.43 -9.83
N ALA A 23 21.76 6.19 -10.25
CA ALA A 23 21.38 7.43 -9.57
C ALA A 23 20.99 7.18 -8.11
N VAL A 24 20.24 6.12 -7.82
CA VAL A 24 19.87 5.73 -6.44
C VAL A 24 21.12 5.36 -5.61
N ASN A 25 22.07 4.64 -6.18
CA ASN A 25 23.30 4.28 -5.48
C ASN A 25 24.21 5.50 -5.23
N GLU A 26 24.34 6.41 -6.20
CA GLU A 26 25.11 7.67 -6.02
C GLU A 26 24.45 8.59 -4.97
N ALA A 27 23.12 8.70 -5.00
CA ALA A 27 22.37 9.41 -3.98
C ALA A 27 22.64 8.84 -2.58
N TYR A 28 22.63 7.51 -2.45
CA TYR A 28 22.96 6.84 -1.19
C TYR A 28 24.39 7.13 -0.73
N LYS A 29 25.39 7.06 -1.60
CA LYS A 29 26.78 7.43 -1.24
C LYS A 29 26.89 8.86 -0.74
N THR A 30 26.08 9.76 -1.32
CA THR A 30 26.03 11.16 -0.89
C THR A 30 25.46 11.31 0.52
N SER A 31 24.46 10.49 0.88
CA SER A 31 23.80 10.50 2.19
C SER A 31 24.60 9.82 3.31
N LEU A 32 25.68 9.09 3.00
CA LEU A 32 26.46 8.39 4.00
C LEU A 32 27.27 9.35 4.89
N LYS A 33 27.39 9.02 6.18
CA LYS A 33 28.26 9.74 7.12
C LYS A 33 29.69 9.76 6.63
N LYS A 34 30.34 10.91 6.81
CA LYS A 34 31.74 11.12 6.45
C LYS A 34 32.63 11.13 7.69
N ASP A 35 33.87 10.71 7.53
CA ASP A 35 34.94 10.86 8.53
C ASP A 35 35.48 12.30 8.54
N GLY A 36 36.43 12.57 9.43
CA GLY A 36 37.07 13.89 9.55
C GLY A 36 37.84 14.36 8.31
N SER A 37 38.07 13.48 7.32
CA SER A 37 38.69 13.79 6.02
C SER A 37 37.67 13.97 4.88
N GLY A 38 36.38 13.84 5.16
CA GLY A 38 35.29 13.93 4.18
C GLY A 38 35.07 12.65 3.38
N ARG A 39 35.69 11.53 3.76
CA ARG A 39 35.45 10.22 3.13
C ARG A 39 34.35 9.49 3.86
N ILE A 40 33.69 8.54 3.18
CA ILE A 40 32.69 7.69 3.83
C ILE A 40 33.29 7.00 5.04
N ALA A 41 32.66 7.16 6.20
CA ALA A 41 33.06 6.50 7.42
C ALA A 41 32.62 5.04 7.44
N TYR A 42 33.55 4.14 7.72
CA TYR A 42 33.29 2.69 7.81
C TYR A 42 33.56 2.17 9.21
N GLU A 43 32.82 1.15 9.58
CA GLU A 43 33.07 0.33 10.77
C GLU A 43 33.19 -1.14 10.38
N THR A 44 33.86 -1.92 11.26
CA THR A 44 34.01 -3.36 11.03
C THR A 44 32.87 -4.10 11.68
N LEU A 45 32.02 -4.75 10.88
CA LEU A 45 31.05 -5.71 11.37
C LEU A 45 31.70 -7.09 11.44
N ASN A 46 31.73 -7.69 12.64
CA ASN A 46 32.13 -9.08 12.84
C ASN A 46 30.87 -9.96 12.87
N TYR A 47 30.89 -11.03 12.12
CA TYR A 47 29.78 -11.99 12.05
C TYR A 47 30.31 -13.42 11.96
N THR A 48 29.41 -14.38 12.19
CA THR A 48 29.74 -15.79 11.98
C THR A 48 29.19 -16.24 10.65
N ASP A 49 30.08 -16.65 9.76
CA ASP A 49 29.73 -17.16 8.46
C ASP A 49 29.52 -18.68 8.53
N TYR A 50 28.27 -19.12 8.38
CA TYR A 50 27.87 -20.53 8.40
C TYR A 50 27.81 -21.16 7.01
N THR A 51 28.28 -20.48 6.01
CA THR A 51 28.11 -20.93 4.62
C THR A 51 28.95 -22.14 4.26
N TYR A 52 30.03 -22.37 4.96
CA TYR A 52 30.92 -23.49 4.74
C TYR A 52 30.66 -24.70 5.64
N ASN A 53 30.06 -24.51 6.81
CA ASN A 53 29.74 -25.58 7.73
C ASN A 53 28.62 -25.16 8.69
N GLN A 54 27.49 -25.83 8.62
CA GLN A 54 26.30 -25.51 9.42
C GLN A 54 26.50 -25.65 10.93
N THR A 55 27.53 -26.44 11.34
CA THR A 55 27.81 -26.71 12.75
C THR A 55 28.89 -25.83 13.36
N ASN A 56 29.83 -25.36 12.55
CA ASN A 56 30.98 -24.58 13.02
C ASN A 56 31.20 -23.38 12.09
N GLY A 57 30.42 -22.31 12.28
CA GLY A 57 30.59 -21.11 11.51
C GLY A 57 32.00 -20.51 11.62
N ARG A 58 32.47 -19.86 10.58
CA ARG A 58 33.75 -19.13 10.58
C ARG A 58 33.50 -17.67 11.01
N SER A 59 34.33 -17.16 11.89
CA SER A 59 34.36 -15.72 12.15
C SER A 59 34.78 -14.99 10.86
N ALA A 60 33.98 -14.05 10.42
CA ALA A 60 34.24 -13.21 9.27
C ALA A 60 34.02 -11.74 9.65
N SER A 61 34.58 -10.84 8.88
CA SER A 61 34.37 -9.40 9.06
C SER A 61 34.19 -8.71 7.73
N VAL A 62 33.37 -7.67 7.75
CA VAL A 62 33.13 -6.81 6.58
C VAL A 62 33.13 -5.35 7.00
N GLN A 63 33.64 -4.49 6.13
CA GLN A 63 33.54 -3.03 6.33
C GLN A 63 32.17 -2.58 5.86
N ILE A 64 31.43 -1.92 6.74
CA ILE A 64 30.13 -1.34 6.46
C ILE A 64 30.17 0.16 6.72
N PRO A 65 29.39 0.96 5.99
CA PRO A 65 29.20 2.37 6.34
C PRO A 65 28.66 2.51 7.77
N VAL A 66 29.17 3.47 8.52
CA VAL A 66 28.72 3.77 9.90
C VAL A 66 27.22 4.14 9.95
N GLY A 67 26.65 4.52 8.82
CA GLY A 67 25.24 4.85 8.65
C GLY A 67 25.07 6.09 7.79
N VAL A 68 23.80 6.52 7.66
CA VAL A 68 23.46 7.71 6.90
C VAL A 68 23.50 8.96 7.76
N ASP A 69 23.78 10.09 7.14
CA ASP A 69 23.55 11.41 7.72
C ASP A 69 22.06 11.75 7.58
N THR A 70 21.33 11.76 8.67
CA THR A 70 19.90 12.00 8.69
C THR A 70 19.51 13.42 8.25
N THR A 71 20.48 14.32 8.12
CA THR A 71 20.29 15.68 7.60
C THR A 71 20.55 15.78 6.10
N ALA A 72 21.11 14.73 5.48
CA ALA A 72 21.51 14.69 4.08
C ALA A 72 20.56 13.79 3.25
N LEU A 73 19.26 14.02 3.35
CA LEU A 73 18.27 13.35 2.48
C LEU A 73 18.51 13.75 1.02
N VAL A 74 18.57 12.75 0.14
CA VAL A 74 18.79 12.97 -1.28
C VAL A 74 17.56 12.50 -2.04
N GLU A 75 17.06 13.35 -2.93
CA GLU A 75 15.96 13.03 -3.82
C GLU A 75 16.47 12.60 -5.21
N VAL A 76 15.86 11.55 -5.75
CA VAL A 76 16.07 11.12 -7.15
C VAL A 76 14.75 11.28 -7.89
N TRP A 77 14.73 12.15 -8.88
CA TRP A 77 13.55 12.41 -9.71
C TRP A 77 13.65 11.63 -11.02
N VAL A 78 12.61 10.88 -11.32
CA VAL A 78 12.60 9.90 -12.41
C VAL A 78 11.53 10.29 -13.43
N ALA A 79 11.97 10.52 -14.66
CA ALA A 79 11.07 10.84 -15.77
C ALA A 79 10.18 9.65 -16.16
N GLU A 80 9.10 9.94 -16.86
CA GLU A 80 8.28 8.92 -17.49
C GLU A 80 9.12 8.01 -18.42
N GLY A 81 8.78 6.73 -18.44
CA GLY A 81 9.46 5.74 -19.26
C GLY A 81 9.43 4.35 -18.67
N GLU A 82 9.98 3.39 -19.42
CA GLU A 82 10.11 2.01 -18.99
C GLU A 82 11.57 1.73 -18.59
N TYR A 83 11.76 1.34 -17.35
CA TYR A 83 13.05 0.99 -16.79
C TYR A 83 13.07 -0.51 -16.50
N THR A 84 13.76 -1.26 -17.37
CA THR A 84 13.83 -2.72 -17.27
C THR A 84 15.19 -3.12 -16.73
N ARG A 85 15.20 -3.87 -15.61
CA ARG A 85 16.41 -4.42 -15.01
C ARG A 85 16.16 -5.86 -14.54
N ARG A 86 16.81 -6.82 -15.16
CA ARG A 86 16.59 -8.26 -14.86
C ARG A 86 16.83 -8.63 -13.41
N ARG A 87 17.74 -7.94 -12.72
CA ARG A 87 18.03 -8.14 -11.28
C ARG A 87 17.05 -7.42 -10.35
N GLY A 88 16.09 -6.65 -10.89
CA GLY A 88 15.22 -5.77 -10.12
C GLY A 88 15.96 -4.54 -9.59
N PHE A 89 15.25 -3.70 -8.90
CA PHE A 89 15.74 -2.45 -8.31
C PHE A 89 15.84 -2.57 -6.79
N PHE A 90 16.76 -1.82 -6.21
CA PHE A 90 17.01 -1.84 -4.77
C PHE A 90 16.80 -0.45 -4.18
N MET A 91 16.00 -0.39 -3.12
CA MET A 91 15.87 0.81 -2.29
C MET A 91 17.17 1.04 -1.50
N ARG A 92 17.46 2.29 -1.19
CA ARG A 92 18.60 2.68 -0.35
C ARG A 92 18.14 3.61 0.75
N ASP A 93 18.64 3.40 1.96
CA ASP A 93 18.33 4.23 3.12
C ASP A 93 18.63 5.71 2.84
N ALA A 94 17.80 6.60 3.32
CA ALA A 94 17.91 8.06 3.12
C ALA A 94 17.79 8.55 1.66
N VAL A 95 17.36 7.70 0.73
CA VAL A 95 17.15 8.09 -0.67
C VAL A 95 15.66 8.10 -0.99
N GLN A 96 15.12 9.27 -1.23
CA GLN A 96 13.74 9.47 -1.66
C GLN A 96 13.69 9.42 -3.19
N VAL A 97 12.83 8.55 -3.76
CA VAL A 97 12.76 8.36 -5.21
C VAL A 97 11.36 8.67 -5.71
N TYR A 98 11.26 9.63 -6.60
CA TYR A 98 9.99 10.13 -7.12
C TYR A 98 9.89 9.88 -8.63
N GLY A 99 8.92 9.09 -9.06
CA GLY A 99 8.50 8.93 -10.45
C GLY A 99 7.43 9.95 -10.84
N GLY A 100 7.04 9.96 -12.10
CA GLY A 100 5.94 10.80 -12.58
C GLY A 100 6.35 12.19 -13.07
N PHE A 101 7.59 12.36 -13.50
CA PHE A 101 8.05 13.60 -14.14
C PHE A 101 7.97 13.52 -15.67
N PRO A 102 7.71 14.65 -16.36
CA PRO A 102 7.74 14.69 -17.80
C PRO A 102 9.16 14.39 -18.35
N LYS A 103 9.22 13.83 -19.55
CA LYS A 103 10.46 13.37 -20.22
C LYS A 103 11.33 14.50 -20.71
N THR A 104 10.75 15.66 -20.89
CA THR A 104 11.38 16.82 -21.54
C THR A 104 11.32 18.04 -20.64
N GLY A 105 12.23 18.99 -20.87
CA GLY A 105 12.33 20.20 -20.06
C GLY A 105 13.21 20.02 -18.82
N THR A 106 13.04 20.91 -17.86
CA THR A 106 13.64 20.88 -16.53
C THR A 106 12.54 21.02 -15.49
N PRO A 107 11.67 19.98 -15.34
CA PRO A 107 10.49 20.08 -14.49
C PRO A 107 10.85 20.34 -13.03
N GLY A 108 10.09 21.20 -12.39
CA GLY A 108 10.06 21.33 -10.93
C GLY A 108 9.28 20.18 -10.28
N LYS A 109 9.33 20.07 -8.96
CA LYS A 109 8.61 19.02 -8.21
C LYS A 109 7.10 19.16 -8.32
N ASP A 110 6.60 20.37 -8.51
CA ASP A 110 5.20 20.74 -8.71
C ASP A 110 4.64 20.35 -10.08
N GLU A 111 5.50 20.10 -11.07
CA GLU A 111 5.11 19.60 -12.39
C GLU A 111 4.97 18.07 -12.44
N ARG A 112 5.30 17.40 -11.33
CA ARG A 112 5.18 15.95 -11.20
C ARG A 112 3.71 15.52 -11.19
N ASN A 113 3.39 14.49 -12.02
CA ASN A 113 2.09 13.85 -12.02
C ASN A 113 2.21 12.35 -12.39
N PRO A 114 2.27 11.45 -11.40
CA PRO A 114 2.44 10.02 -11.66
C PRO A 114 1.24 9.34 -12.33
N ARG A 115 0.09 10.02 -12.43
CA ARG A 115 -1.08 9.53 -13.18
C ARG A 115 -1.03 9.87 -14.66
N VAL A 116 -0.19 10.83 -15.03
CA VAL A 116 0.01 11.28 -16.42
C VAL A 116 1.32 10.77 -16.97
N TYR A 117 2.39 10.95 -16.21
CA TYR A 117 3.75 10.59 -16.61
C TYR A 117 4.14 9.24 -16.01
N ASN A 118 3.84 8.16 -16.71
CA ASN A 118 4.04 6.81 -16.22
C ASN A 118 5.53 6.46 -16.10
N THR A 119 6.02 6.24 -14.91
CA THR A 119 7.36 5.72 -14.62
C THR A 119 7.26 4.23 -14.27
N ILE A 120 7.63 3.38 -15.20
CA ILE A 120 7.46 1.92 -15.11
C ILE A 120 8.79 1.27 -14.75
N ILE A 121 8.83 0.51 -13.67
CA ILE A 121 9.96 -0.37 -13.32
C ILE A 121 9.54 -1.83 -13.44
N GLN A 122 10.40 -2.65 -14.05
CA GLN A 122 10.09 -4.04 -14.34
C GLN A 122 11.35 -4.90 -14.47
N THR A 123 11.20 -6.22 -14.30
CA THR A 123 12.32 -7.16 -14.52
C THR A 123 12.39 -7.71 -15.95
N MET A 124 11.28 -7.65 -16.65
CA MET A 124 11.15 -8.04 -18.06
C MET A 124 10.08 -7.20 -18.73
N THR A 125 10.14 -7.06 -20.04
CA THR A 125 9.11 -6.37 -20.80
C THR A 125 7.78 -7.11 -20.74
N THR A 126 6.68 -6.42 -21.01
CA THR A 126 5.35 -7.05 -21.05
C THR A 126 5.28 -8.17 -22.11
N THR A 127 5.96 -8.03 -23.23
CA THR A 127 6.04 -9.07 -24.26
C THR A 127 6.74 -10.33 -23.73
N GLU A 128 7.89 -10.16 -23.07
CA GLU A 128 8.60 -11.28 -22.43
C GLU A 128 7.75 -11.93 -21.33
N ALA A 129 7.08 -11.12 -20.48
CA ALA A 129 6.23 -11.61 -19.42
C ALA A 129 5.04 -12.43 -19.93
N ASN A 130 4.42 -12.01 -21.03
CA ASN A 130 3.31 -12.73 -21.67
C ASN A 130 3.75 -14.02 -22.39
N ALA A 131 5.00 -14.10 -22.79
CA ALA A 131 5.57 -15.30 -23.41
C ALA A 131 5.93 -16.37 -22.34
N VAL A 132 6.01 -16.02 -21.07
CA VAL A 132 6.27 -16.95 -19.96
C VAL A 132 4.98 -17.68 -19.61
N THR A 133 4.72 -18.79 -20.29
CA THR A 133 3.54 -19.64 -20.05
C THR A 133 3.73 -20.66 -18.92
N SER A 134 4.99 -20.94 -18.58
CA SER A 134 5.40 -21.82 -17.49
C SER A 134 6.70 -21.31 -16.90
N LEU A 135 6.89 -21.48 -15.60
CA LEU A 135 8.19 -21.25 -14.96
C LEU A 135 9.04 -22.52 -14.90
N ASP A 136 8.66 -23.57 -15.64
CA ASP A 136 9.47 -24.75 -15.83
C ASP A 136 10.79 -24.37 -16.51
N GLY A 137 11.91 -24.71 -15.89
CA GLY A 137 13.25 -24.29 -16.34
C GLY A 137 13.75 -22.97 -15.76
N TYR A 138 12.91 -22.17 -15.09
CA TYR A 138 13.38 -21.04 -14.29
C TYR A 138 13.86 -21.55 -12.93
N ALA A 139 15.14 -21.38 -12.63
CA ALA A 139 15.66 -21.73 -11.32
C ALA A 139 14.96 -20.91 -10.22
N PRO A 140 14.51 -21.53 -9.12
CA PRO A 140 13.96 -20.78 -7.99
C PRO A 140 15.02 -19.81 -7.46
N TYR A 141 14.59 -18.61 -7.11
CA TYR A 141 15.48 -17.60 -6.55
C TYR A 141 16.03 -18.01 -5.19
N PHE A 142 15.23 -18.75 -4.42
CA PHE A 142 15.58 -19.45 -3.20
C PHE A 142 14.82 -20.76 -3.14
N ASP A 143 15.53 -21.86 -3.20
CA ASP A 143 14.98 -23.15 -2.80
C ASP A 143 15.57 -23.51 -1.43
N MET A 144 14.93 -23.05 -0.36
CA MET A 144 15.33 -23.39 1.01
C MET A 144 14.96 -24.83 1.40
N ASP A 145 14.19 -25.53 0.57
CA ASP A 145 13.72 -26.89 0.83
C ASP A 145 14.46 -27.98 0.07
N ALA A 146 15.38 -27.65 -0.80
CA ALA A 146 16.21 -28.68 -1.44
C ALA A 146 17.20 -29.27 -0.44
N GLY A 147 16.70 -30.08 0.47
CA GLY A 147 17.53 -31.02 1.24
C GLY A 147 18.48 -30.44 2.27
N GLY A 148 18.14 -29.32 2.90
CA GLY A 148 18.83 -28.87 4.13
C GLY A 148 20.31 -28.48 3.97
N SER A 149 20.77 -28.12 2.78
CA SER A 149 22.13 -27.65 2.54
C SER A 149 22.18 -26.12 2.36
N THR A 150 22.82 -25.43 3.29
CA THR A 150 23.12 -23.98 3.25
C THR A 150 24.10 -23.61 2.15
N SER A 151 24.68 -24.54 1.43
CA SER A 151 25.57 -24.31 0.29
C SER A 151 24.89 -23.56 -0.88
N GLN A 152 23.56 -23.45 -0.88
CA GLN A 152 22.82 -22.76 -1.94
C GLN A 152 22.84 -21.24 -1.80
N PHE A 153 23.15 -20.69 -0.64
CA PHE A 153 23.32 -19.24 -0.46
C PHE A 153 24.50 -18.66 -1.26
N TYR A 154 25.54 -19.45 -1.53
CA TYR A 154 26.73 -19.02 -2.30
C TYR A 154 26.60 -19.17 -3.80
N GLU A 155 25.73 -20.05 -4.27
CA GLU A 155 25.48 -20.14 -5.70
C GLU A 155 24.77 -18.91 -6.26
N LEU A 156 24.26 -18.02 -5.41
CA LEU A 156 23.72 -16.74 -5.83
C LEU A 156 24.76 -15.91 -6.60
N ASN A 157 25.99 -15.85 -6.14
CA ASN A 157 27.03 -15.08 -6.83
C ASN A 157 27.59 -15.77 -8.09
N SER A 158 27.53 -17.10 -8.19
CA SER A 158 28.08 -17.84 -9.33
C SER A 158 27.06 -18.19 -10.42
N ARG A 159 25.76 -18.11 -10.12
CA ARG A 159 24.66 -18.44 -11.07
C ARG A 159 23.93 -17.23 -11.63
N TYR A 160 24.49 -16.05 -11.50
CA TYR A 160 23.88 -14.80 -12.01
C TYR A 160 23.76 -14.73 -13.55
N ASP A 161 24.40 -15.64 -14.27
CA ASP A 161 24.59 -15.55 -15.72
C ASP A 161 23.47 -16.19 -16.57
N ASN A 162 22.42 -16.74 -15.97
CA ASN A 162 21.33 -17.33 -16.75
C ASN A 162 20.22 -16.28 -17.02
N ALA A 163 20.03 -15.94 -18.28
CA ALA A 163 18.99 -15.05 -18.79
C ALA A 163 17.55 -15.41 -18.35
N ASN A 164 17.35 -16.65 -17.83
CA ASN A 164 16.06 -17.22 -17.45
C ASN A 164 15.75 -17.15 -15.96
N LYS A 165 16.49 -16.36 -15.16
CA LYS A 165 16.21 -16.24 -13.73
C LYS A 165 15.10 -15.24 -13.46
N VAL A 166 14.19 -15.64 -12.61
CA VAL A 166 13.02 -14.86 -12.18
C VAL A 166 13.39 -13.94 -11.03
N ARG A 167 12.93 -12.70 -11.06
CA ARG A 167 13.32 -11.66 -10.12
C ARG A 167 12.13 -10.87 -9.60
N ARG A 168 12.28 -10.37 -8.37
CA ARG A 168 11.44 -9.32 -7.81
C ARG A 168 11.78 -7.98 -8.46
N VAL A 169 10.77 -7.13 -8.65
CA VAL A 169 10.99 -5.83 -9.30
C VAL A 169 11.66 -4.83 -8.36
N LEU A 170 11.15 -4.67 -7.14
CA LEU A 170 11.68 -3.73 -6.16
C LEU A 170 11.94 -4.40 -4.82
N THR A 171 13.13 -4.24 -4.28
CA THR A 171 13.54 -4.83 -3.01
C THR A 171 14.09 -3.76 -2.08
N GLN A 172 13.56 -3.68 -0.87
CA GLN A 172 14.27 -3.07 0.24
C GLN A 172 15.24 -4.12 0.79
N PRO A 173 16.56 -3.96 0.58
CA PRO A 173 17.53 -4.97 0.96
C PRO A 173 17.71 -5.06 2.47
N PHE A 174 18.22 -6.19 2.92
CA PHE A 174 18.90 -6.25 4.22
C PHE A 174 20.25 -5.51 4.14
N PRO A 175 20.79 -5.10 5.27
CA PRO A 175 21.95 -4.19 5.32
C PRO A 175 23.16 -4.62 4.52
N TYR A 176 23.37 -5.90 4.37
CA TYR A 176 24.65 -6.46 3.94
C TYR A 176 24.57 -7.29 2.67
N TYR A 177 23.39 -7.41 2.03
CA TYR A 177 23.23 -8.17 0.80
C TYR A 177 22.39 -7.42 -0.23
N GLU A 178 22.93 -7.24 -1.41
CA GLU A 178 22.26 -6.58 -2.53
C GLU A 178 21.01 -7.29 -3.01
N ASP A 179 20.98 -8.60 -2.87
CA ASP A 179 19.98 -9.48 -3.46
C ASP A 179 18.92 -9.97 -2.47
N GLY A 180 18.84 -9.36 -1.28
CA GLY A 180 17.94 -9.81 -0.23
C GLY A 180 18.44 -11.05 0.51
N GLY A 181 19.69 -11.45 0.28
CA GLY A 181 20.36 -12.50 1.04
C GLY A 181 20.43 -12.11 2.52
N ARG A 182 20.30 -13.09 3.38
CA ARG A 182 20.15 -12.93 4.82
C ARG A 182 21.44 -13.30 5.53
N LEU A 183 21.93 -12.45 6.43
CA LEU A 183 22.77 -12.89 7.54
C LEU A 183 21.88 -13.62 8.56
N GLU A 184 21.55 -14.87 8.31
CA GLU A 184 20.99 -15.70 9.37
C GLU A 184 22.12 -16.23 10.26
N ALA A 185 22.09 -15.81 11.51
CA ALA A 185 22.72 -16.59 12.56
C ALA A 185 21.88 -17.84 12.77
N GLY A 186 22.35 -18.96 12.21
CA GLY A 186 22.05 -20.31 12.62
C GLY A 186 20.60 -20.76 12.69
N SER A 187 20.32 -21.78 11.92
CA SER A 187 19.41 -22.90 12.16
C SER A 187 17.93 -22.64 12.40
N GLN A 188 17.17 -23.24 11.49
CA GLN A 188 15.87 -23.87 11.78
C GLN A 188 14.95 -23.17 12.80
N GLY A 189 14.09 -22.32 12.27
CA GLY A 189 12.75 -22.26 12.85
C GLY A 189 12.55 -21.57 14.20
N GLN A 190 13.45 -20.75 14.69
CA GLN A 190 13.23 -20.07 15.96
C GLN A 190 13.01 -18.55 15.82
N ALA A 191 11.89 -18.11 16.35
CA ALA A 191 11.47 -16.71 16.43
C ALA A 191 12.47 -15.78 17.17
N SER A 192 13.40 -16.34 17.94
CA SER A 192 14.42 -15.58 18.69
C SER A 192 15.45 -14.86 17.81
N THR A 193 15.54 -15.21 16.53
CA THR A 193 16.47 -14.53 15.61
C THR A 193 15.88 -13.28 14.97
N GLU A 194 14.58 -13.05 15.07
CA GLU A 194 13.95 -11.85 14.49
C GLU A 194 14.18 -10.59 15.33
N THR A 195 14.27 -10.70 16.65
CA THR A 195 14.66 -9.58 17.51
C THR A 195 16.09 -9.12 17.26
N ASN A 196 16.98 -10.02 16.89
CA ASN A 196 18.34 -9.66 16.49
C ASN A 196 18.41 -9.07 15.07
N ASN A 197 17.46 -9.40 14.20
CA ASN A 197 17.38 -8.81 12.84
C ASN A 197 16.84 -7.38 12.84
N VAL A 198 16.09 -6.96 13.85
CA VAL A 198 15.69 -5.57 14.04
C VAL A 198 16.93 -4.68 14.28
N ALA A 199 17.95 -5.20 14.98
CA ALA A 199 19.22 -4.52 15.18
C ALA A 199 20.06 -4.42 13.90
N LEU A 200 19.78 -5.25 12.90
CA LEU A 200 20.46 -5.24 11.61
C LEU A 200 19.61 -4.59 10.51
N ASN A 201 18.45 -4.04 10.84
CA ASN A 201 17.64 -3.31 9.85
C ASN A 201 18.38 -2.01 9.47
N PRO A 202 18.73 -1.86 8.20
CA PRO A 202 19.65 -0.81 7.79
C PRO A 202 18.99 0.55 7.66
N PHE A 203 17.67 0.57 7.39
CA PHE A 203 17.01 1.83 7.15
C PHE A 203 16.71 2.52 8.48
N VAL A 204 17.45 3.60 8.74
CA VAL A 204 17.31 4.40 9.96
C VAL A 204 16.31 5.52 9.81
N ILE A 205 15.97 5.88 8.57
CA ILE A 205 14.96 6.88 8.24
C ILE A 205 13.95 6.33 7.25
N GLU A 206 12.77 6.93 7.24
CA GLU A 206 11.75 6.55 6.27
C GLU A 206 12.24 6.85 4.85
N THR A 207 12.25 5.82 4.02
CA THR A 207 12.72 5.88 2.64
C THR A 207 11.55 5.61 1.70
N ILE A 208 11.25 6.56 0.83
CA ILE A 208 10.06 6.58 -0.01
C ILE A 208 10.42 6.30 -1.46
N TRP A 209 9.66 5.40 -2.09
CA TRP A 209 9.52 5.31 -3.54
C TRP A 209 8.09 5.66 -3.90
N ASP A 210 7.92 6.71 -4.68
CA ASP A 210 6.65 7.36 -4.93
C ASP A 210 6.37 7.51 -6.42
N GLY A 211 5.16 7.10 -6.86
CA GLY A 211 4.65 7.32 -8.21
C GLY A 211 5.17 6.34 -9.27
N PHE A 212 5.42 5.10 -8.92
CA PHE A 212 5.91 4.07 -9.84
C PHE A 212 4.84 3.05 -10.22
N ILE A 213 4.91 2.58 -11.46
CA ILE A 213 4.26 1.33 -11.87
C ILE A 213 5.28 0.20 -11.75
N ILE A 214 4.99 -0.77 -10.88
CA ILE A 214 5.86 -1.90 -10.53
C ILE A 214 5.24 -3.17 -11.10
N GLN A 215 5.77 -3.66 -12.21
CA GLN A 215 5.12 -4.74 -12.97
C GLN A 215 6.07 -5.83 -13.45
N ASN A 216 5.48 -6.94 -13.88
CA ASN A 216 6.17 -8.04 -14.55
C ASN A 216 7.26 -8.72 -13.71
N GLY A 217 7.15 -8.63 -12.38
CA GLY A 217 7.95 -9.46 -11.48
C GLY A 217 7.53 -10.93 -11.62
N ARG A 218 8.52 -11.81 -11.72
CA ARG A 218 8.31 -13.26 -11.79
C ARG A 218 9.20 -13.91 -10.76
N THR A 219 8.61 -14.57 -9.77
CA THR A 219 9.36 -15.22 -8.70
C THR A 219 8.88 -16.63 -8.44
N ARG A 220 9.80 -17.45 -7.93
CA ARG A 220 9.51 -18.78 -7.38
C ARG A 220 10.13 -18.86 -5.99
N ILE A 221 9.69 -17.97 -5.09
CA ILE A 221 10.22 -17.90 -3.73
C ILE A 221 9.38 -18.81 -2.83
N ARG A 222 9.97 -19.88 -2.37
CA ARG A 222 9.37 -20.86 -1.46
C ARG A 222 9.76 -20.54 -0.01
N HIS A 223 8.87 -20.84 0.95
CA HIS A 223 9.06 -20.64 2.39
C HIS A 223 9.53 -19.24 2.84
N GLY A 224 8.67 -18.50 2.97
CA GLY A 224 8.30 -17.39 3.47
C GLY A 224 8.84 -16.35 4.33
N LYS A 225 10.07 -16.06 4.44
CA LYS A 225 10.48 -14.81 5.12
C LYS A 225 10.60 -13.63 4.16
N ASP A 226 10.62 -13.90 2.85
CA ASP A 226 10.72 -12.95 1.78
C ASP A 226 9.83 -13.35 0.59
N GLY A 227 8.65 -12.79 0.53
CA GLY A 227 7.72 -12.95 -0.59
C GLY A 227 7.75 -11.77 -1.55
N GLY A 228 6.67 -11.65 -2.32
CA GLY A 228 6.43 -10.54 -3.24
C GLY A 228 7.19 -10.65 -4.56
N ALA A 229 6.46 -10.79 -5.67
CA ALA A 229 7.08 -10.76 -6.98
C ALA A 229 7.32 -9.33 -7.47
N GLY A 230 6.44 -8.40 -7.13
CA GLY A 230 6.63 -6.96 -7.38
C GLY A 230 7.57 -6.34 -6.36
N VAL A 231 7.22 -6.45 -5.07
CA VAL A 231 7.87 -5.67 -4.01
C VAL A 231 8.18 -6.52 -2.78
N ALA A 232 9.32 -6.28 -2.14
CA ALA A 232 9.55 -6.62 -0.74
C ALA A 232 9.88 -5.35 0.04
N LEU A 233 9.06 -5.07 1.02
CA LEU A 233 9.16 -3.87 1.86
C LEU A 233 9.38 -4.23 3.32
N ARG A 234 10.12 -3.42 4.04
CA ARG A 234 10.49 -3.60 5.45
C ARG A 234 10.37 -2.30 6.21
N LYS A 235 10.73 -2.34 7.49
CA LYS A 235 10.73 -1.18 8.38
C LYS A 235 11.42 0.03 7.74
N ASN A 236 10.79 1.19 7.93
CA ASN A 236 11.20 2.46 7.34
C ASN A 236 11.22 2.49 5.80
N GLY A 237 10.67 1.45 5.13
CA GLY A 237 10.39 1.50 3.71
C GLY A 237 8.93 1.90 3.46
N ARG A 238 8.71 2.80 2.52
CA ARG A 238 7.38 3.28 2.14
C ARG A 238 7.23 3.32 0.63
N LEU A 239 6.13 2.76 0.15
CA LEU A 239 5.66 2.99 -1.20
C LEU A 239 4.44 3.89 -1.15
N GLU A 240 4.45 4.91 -2.00
CA GLU A 240 3.38 5.88 -2.10
C GLU A 240 2.98 6.09 -3.56
N ASN A 241 1.68 6.22 -3.80
CA ASN A 241 1.15 6.51 -5.14
C ASN A 241 1.61 5.52 -6.22
N CYS A 242 1.85 4.27 -5.85
CA CYS A 242 2.37 3.24 -6.75
C CYS A 242 1.27 2.31 -7.27
N ILE A 243 1.46 1.80 -8.47
CA ILE A 243 0.65 0.73 -9.04
C ILE A 243 1.49 -0.55 -9.09
N ILE A 244 1.13 -1.55 -8.30
CA ILE A 244 1.77 -2.87 -8.25
C ILE A 244 0.90 -3.84 -9.04
N ARG A 245 1.33 -4.22 -10.25
CA ARG A 245 0.46 -4.99 -11.15
C ARG A 245 1.16 -6.09 -11.92
N ASN A 246 0.38 -7.10 -12.33
CA ASN A 246 0.84 -8.17 -13.22
C ASN A 246 2.11 -8.87 -12.72
N ASN A 247 2.27 -8.96 -11.40
CA ASN A 247 3.35 -9.69 -10.76
C ASN A 247 2.89 -11.11 -10.46
N TYR A 248 3.81 -12.06 -10.51
CA TYR A 248 3.49 -13.47 -10.53
C TYR A 248 4.44 -14.27 -9.65
N ASN A 249 3.94 -14.88 -8.57
CA ASN A 249 4.73 -15.68 -7.65
C ASN A 249 4.25 -17.14 -7.65
N VAL A 250 5.06 -18.03 -8.17
CA VAL A 250 4.72 -19.45 -8.37
C VAL A 250 5.51 -20.37 -7.47
N ALA A 251 5.34 -20.32 -6.20
CA ALA A 251 5.96 -21.34 -5.33
C ALA A 251 4.93 -21.89 -4.36
N SER A 252 5.09 -23.14 -3.96
CA SER A 252 4.37 -23.65 -2.82
C SER A 252 4.80 -22.90 -1.55
N ARG A 253 3.85 -22.61 -0.66
CA ARG A 253 4.07 -21.84 0.58
C ARG A 253 4.67 -20.43 0.34
N SER A 254 4.30 -19.80 -0.76
CA SER A 254 4.75 -18.44 -1.08
C SER A 254 3.87 -17.38 -0.42
N ARG A 255 4.43 -16.18 -0.27
CA ARG A 255 3.79 -15.03 0.38
C ARG A 255 3.86 -13.82 -0.54
N GLY A 256 2.69 -13.21 -0.81
CA GLY A 256 2.57 -12.03 -1.66
C GLY A 256 2.78 -12.29 -3.15
N GLY A 257 1.73 -12.21 -3.95
CA GLY A 257 1.82 -12.19 -5.41
C GLY A 257 2.42 -10.88 -5.88
N GLY A 258 1.79 -9.77 -5.54
CA GLY A 258 2.30 -8.43 -5.78
C GLY A 258 3.40 -8.03 -4.81
N ALA A 259 3.12 -8.05 -3.50
CA ALA A 259 4.07 -7.55 -2.50
C ALA A 259 4.14 -8.40 -1.23
N PHE A 260 5.29 -8.34 -0.60
CA PHE A 260 5.53 -8.79 0.77
C PHE A 260 5.95 -7.60 1.63
N CYS A 261 5.36 -7.46 2.81
CA CYS A 261 5.67 -6.40 3.74
C CYS A 261 5.96 -6.94 5.13
N ASN A 262 7.08 -6.51 5.69
CA ASN A 262 7.48 -6.78 7.06
C ASN A 262 7.85 -5.46 7.75
N ASP A 263 6.84 -4.77 8.29
CA ASP A 263 6.96 -3.49 9.00
C ASP A 263 7.22 -2.26 8.11
N GLY A 264 6.71 -2.26 6.88
CA GLY A 264 6.73 -1.11 5.97
C GLY A 264 5.36 -0.46 5.79
N THR A 265 5.28 0.54 4.93
CA THR A 265 4.04 1.28 4.66
C THR A 265 3.70 1.27 3.17
N PHE A 266 2.44 0.97 2.86
CA PHE A 266 1.84 1.25 1.56
C PHE A 266 0.75 2.31 1.73
N SER A 267 0.85 3.40 0.99
CA SER A 267 -0.14 4.48 0.98
C SER A 267 -0.51 4.88 -0.44
N ASN A 268 -1.79 5.11 -0.68
CA ASN A 268 -2.31 5.50 -1.99
C ASN A 268 -1.84 4.56 -3.12
N CYS A 269 -1.75 3.25 -2.85
CA CYS A 269 -1.26 2.27 -3.80
C CYS A 269 -2.40 1.42 -4.39
N SER A 270 -2.21 1.01 -5.64
CA SER A 270 -3.11 0.06 -6.30
C SER A 270 -2.41 -1.27 -6.53
N PHE A 271 -3.12 -2.36 -6.23
CA PHE A 271 -2.66 -3.72 -6.48
C PHE A 271 -3.59 -4.37 -7.49
N PHE A 272 -3.13 -4.53 -8.73
CA PHE A 272 -3.96 -5.03 -9.81
C PHE A 272 -3.41 -6.29 -10.46
N ASN A 273 -4.26 -7.31 -10.62
CA ASN A 273 -3.96 -8.50 -11.40
C ASN A 273 -2.64 -9.19 -10.99
N ASN A 274 -2.30 -9.17 -9.71
CA ASN A 274 -1.18 -9.96 -9.20
C ASN A 274 -1.65 -11.38 -8.91
N ASP A 275 -0.83 -12.38 -9.23
CA ASP A 275 -1.28 -13.77 -9.25
C ASP A 275 -0.33 -14.72 -8.53
N MET A 276 -0.93 -15.66 -7.81
CA MET A 276 -0.25 -16.79 -7.18
C MET A 276 -0.93 -18.09 -7.59
N PRO A 277 -0.61 -18.65 -8.77
CA PRO A 277 -1.26 -19.84 -9.27
C PRO A 277 -0.81 -21.11 -8.54
N ALA A 278 -1.69 -22.08 -8.47
CA ALA A 278 -1.34 -23.42 -8.01
C ALA A 278 -0.40 -24.10 -8.99
N LEU A 279 0.70 -24.64 -8.50
CA LEU A 279 1.61 -25.48 -9.27
C LEU A 279 1.42 -26.95 -8.92
N GLY A 280 0.79 -27.70 -9.83
CA GLY A 280 0.72 -29.17 -9.80
C GLY A 280 0.24 -29.77 -8.48
N SER A 281 0.82 -30.90 -8.10
CA SER A 281 0.50 -31.63 -6.87
C SER A 281 1.22 -31.12 -5.61
N ASP A 282 2.04 -30.08 -5.71
CA ASP A 282 2.68 -29.45 -4.55
C ASP A 282 1.64 -28.63 -3.79
N TYR A 283 0.99 -29.26 -2.84
CA TYR A 283 -0.05 -28.71 -1.96
C TYR A 283 0.52 -27.67 -0.99
N GLY A 284 1.14 -26.64 -1.52
CA GLY A 284 1.64 -25.55 -0.70
C GLY A 284 0.59 -24.51 -0.44
N GLU A 285 0.57 -24.03 0.77
CA GLU A 285 -0.20 -22.86 1.18
C GLU A 285 0.34 -21.61 0.49
N GLN A 286 -0.52 -20.78 -0.08
CA GLN A 286 -0.17 -19.51 -0.69
C GLN A 286 -0.99 -18.41 -0.02
N TYR A 287 -0.36 -17.25 0.23
CA TYR A 287 -0.96 -16.22 1.04
C TYR A 287 -0.78 -14.82 0.45
N GLY A 288 -1.91 -14.11 0.25
CA GLY A 288 -1.95 -12.72 -0.19
C GLY A 288 -1.64 -12.54 -1.68
N GLY A 289 -2.63 -12.73 -2.55
CA GLY A 289 -2.47 -12.53 -4.00
C GLY A 289 -1.96 -11.14 -4.36
N GLY A 290 -2.54 -10.09 -3.77
CA GLY A 290 -2.03 -8.72 -3.83
C GLY A 290 -0.86 -8.51 -2.89
N VAL A 291 -1.07 -8.65 -1.59
CA VAL A 291 -0.04 -8.39 -0.58
C VAL A 291 -0.11 -9.36 0.61
N TYR A 292 1.04 -9.74 1.09
CA TYR A 292 1.22 -10.35 2.40
C TYR A 292 1.80 -9.32 3.37
N MET A 293 1.02 -8.95 4.40
CA MET A 293 1.42 -8.03 5.45
C MET A 293 1.74 -8.79 6.71
N ARG A 294 2.99 -8.77 7.14
CA ARG A 294 3.35 -9.32 8.44
C ARG A 294 3.17 -8.28 9.54
N TYR A 295 3.83 -7.15 9.39
CA TYR A 295 3.67 -5.94 10.20
C TYR A 295 3.61 -4.73 9.27
N GLY A 296 3.19 -3.58 9.81
CA GLY A 296 3.21 -2.32 9.11
C GLY A 296 1.84 -1.72 8.86
N THR A 297 1.77 -0.78 7.94
CA THR A 297 0.58 0.02 7.68
C THR A 297 0.19 0.00 6.21
N LEU A 298 -1.11 -0.14 5.94
CA LEU A 298 -1.66 -0.11 4.59
C LEU A 298 -2.96 0.70 4.59
N TYR A 299 -2.96 1.80 3.84
CA TYR A 299 -4.12 2.68 3.79
C TYR A 299 -4.31 3.37 2.43
N ASN A 300 -5.53 3.81 2.16
CA ASN A 300 -5.93 4.44 0.90
C ASN A 300 -5.56 3.57 -0.32
N CYS A 301 -5.68 2.26 -0.20
CA CYS A 301 -5.25 1.37 -1.27
C CYS A 301 -6.43 0.68 -1.95
N VAL A 302 -6.24 0.34 -3.23
CA VAL A 302 -7.20 -0.41 -4.04
C VAL A 302 -6.63 -1.76 -4.41
N PHE A 303 -7.41 -2.82 -4.21
CA PHE A 303 -7.05 -4.18 -4.58
C PHE A 303 -8.11 -4.76 -5.51
N ALA A 304 -7.73 -5.07 -6.75
CA ALA A 304 -8.65 -5.67 -7.70
C ALA A 304 -7.98 -6.62 -8.69
N GLY A 305 -8.67 -7.70 -9.02
CA GLY A 305 -8.18 -8.70 -9.95
C GLY A 305 -7.01 -9.54 -9.43
N ASN A 306 -6.62 -9.39 -8.16
CA ASN A 306 -5.58 -10.24 -7.59
C ASN A 306 -6.12 -11.65 -7.34
N SER A 307 -5.24 -12.64 -7.43
CA SER A 307 -5.65 -14.02 -7.27
C SER A 307 -4.65 -14.88 -6.49
N VAL A 308 -5.21 -15.88 -5.82
CA VAL A 308 -4.45 -16.94 -5.18
C VAL A 308 -5.13 -18.27 -5.44
N SER A 309 -4.39 -19.29 -5.85
CA SER A 309 -4.93 -20.61 -6.17
C SER A 309 -4.21 -21.69 -5.38
N GLY A 310 -4.95 -22.72 -4.95
CA GLY A 310 -4.41 -23.86 -4.20
C GLY A 310 -5.30 -24.27 -3.03
N GLY A 311 -5.20 -25.52 -2.59
CA GLY A 311 -6.17 -26.10 -1.65
C GLY A 311 -6.22 -25.47 -0.25
N ASN A 312 -5.11 -24.92 0.24
CA ASN A 312 -5.01 -24.27 1.56
C ASN A 312 -4.59 -22.80 1.44
N SER A 313 -4.81 -22.20 0.29
CA SER A 313 -4.42 -20.82 0.02
C SER A 313 -5.47 -19.83 0.53
N ASN A 314 -5.04 -18.66 0.98
CA ASN A 314 -5.89 -17.65 1.60
C ASN A 314 -5.43 -16.22 1.31
N GLY A 315 -6.40 -15.29 1.39
CA GLY A 315 -6.15 -13.87 1.15
C GLY A 315 -5.98 -13.59 -0.34
N GLN A 316 -7.08 -13.66 -1.10
CA GLN A 316 -7.08 -13.37 -2.54
C GLN A 316 -6.43 -12.02 -2.85
N ALA A 317 -6.75 -11.00 -2.06
CA ALA A 317 -6.15 -9.69 -2.10
C ALA A 317 -5.05 -9.54 -1.04
N VAL A 318 -5.39 -9.80 0.23
CA VAL A 318 -4.54 -9.46 1.37
C VAL A 318 -4.48 -10.60 2.38
N TYR A 319 -3.27 -10.88 2.86
CA TYR A 319 -3.03 -11.65 4.06
C TYR A 319 -2.43 -10.74 5.13
N ILE A 320 -3.01 -10.72 6.33
CA ILE A 320 -2.59 -9.87 7.44
C ILE A 320 -2.18 -10.75 8.63
N GLU A 321 -0.99 -10.55 9.21
CA GLU A 321 -0.63 -11.07 10.53
C GLU A 321 -0.94 -10.03 11.61
N VAL A 322 -0.23 -8.90 11.62
CA VAL A 322 -0.46 -7.76 12.52
C VAL A 322 -0.19 -6.48 11.74
N ALA A 323 -1.23 -5.76 11.35
CA ALA A 323 -1.05 -4.53 10.58
C ALA A 323 -2.22 -3.55 10.81
N ASP A 324 -1.92 -2.27 10.66
CA ASP A 324 -2.94 -1.22 10.57
C ASP A 324 -3.48 -1.19 9.14
N PHE A 325 -4.78 -1.38 9.01
CA PHE A 325 -5.44 -1.54 7.72
C PHE A 325 -6.71 -0.70 7.66
N TYR A 326 -6.66 0.42 6.92
CA TYR A 326 -7.77 1.38 6.93
C TYR A 326 -7.93 2.15 5.60
N ASN A 327 -9.13 2.62 5.36
CA ASN A 327 -9.51 3.38 4.17
C ASN A 327 -9.14 2.66 2.86
N ASN A 328 -9.42 1.37 2.75
CA ASN A 328 -9.08 0.59 1.57
C ASN A 328 -10.32 0.14 0.79
N THR A 329 -10.15 -0.14 -0.49
CA THR A 329 -11.18 -0.74 -1.35
C THR A 329 -10.66 -2.06 -1.91
N ILE A 330 -11.34 -3.16 -1.56
CA ILE A 330 -10.99 -4.53 -1.96
C ILE A 330 -12.16 -5.14 -2.72
N ALA A 331 -12.02 -5.20 -4.03
CA ALA A 331 -13.11 -5.67 -4.89
C ALA A 331 -12.60 -6.52 -6.06
N ASP A 332 -13.46 -7.43 -6.52
CA ASP A 332 -13.20 -8.22 -7.73
C ASP A 332 -11.93 -9.09 -7.72
N ASN A 333 -11.45 -9.47 -6.53
CA ASN A 333 -10.36 -10.44 -6.39
C ASN A 333 -10.90 -11.87 -6.44
N SER A 334 -10.05 -12.84 -6.78
CA SER A 334 -10.50 -14.19 -7.07
C SER A 334 -9.56 -15.28 -6.54
N GLY A 335 -10.03 -16.52 -6.54
CA GLY A 335 -9.24 -17.69 -6.17
C GLY A 335 -9.71 -18.36 -4.88
N SER A 336 -8.78 -18.99 -4.17
CA SER A 336 -9.07 -19.75 -2.95
C SER A 336 -9.18 -18.86 -1.72
N GLY A 337 -10.00 -19.27 -0.77
CA GLY A 337 -10.18 -18.60 0.53
C GLY A 337 -10.94 -17.28 0.45
N ALA A 338 -10.76 -16.43 1.44
CA ALA A 338 -11.39 -15.12 1.53
C ALA A 338 -10.56 -14.01 0.86
N ALA A 339 -11.19 -12.87 0.59
CA ALA A 339 -10.48 -11.72 0.04
C ALA A 339 -9.39 -11.21 0.99
N ILE A 340 -9.72 -11.09 2.28
CA ILE A 340 -8.76 -10.84 3.36
C ILE A 340 -8.67 -12.08 4.23
N TYR A 341 -7.45 -12.51 4.54
CA TYR A 341 -7.19 -13.51 5.56
C TYR A 341 -6.34 -12.92 6.68
N CYS A 342 -6.86 -12.97 7.91
CA CYS A 342 -6.13 -12.58 9.10
C CYS A 342 -5.53 -13.85 9.73
N GLY A 343 -4.27 -14.09 9.45
CA GLY A 343 -3.55 -15.27 9.88
C GLY A 343 -2.75 -15.03 11.14
N TYR A 344 -2.21 -16.14 11.65
CA TYR A 344 -1.47 -16.12 12.88
C TYR A 344 -0.37 -17.21 12.85
N TRP A 345 0.88 -16.79 12.95
CA TRP A 345 2.02 -17.68 13.18
C TRP A 345 2.61 -17.54 14.58
N PHE A 346 2.28 -16.46 15.29
CA PHE A 346 2.77 -16.16 16.64
C PHE A 346 1.60 -15.73 17.54
N ALA A 347 1.63 -16.00 18.88
CA ALA A 347 0.56 -15.76 19.82
C ALA A 347 0.16 -14.28 19.90
N ASP A 348 -1.15 -14.01 20.02
CA ASP A 348 -1.75 -12.71 20.32
C ASP A 348 -1.86 -11.69 19.15
N GLY A 349 -2.13 -12.18 17.93
CA GLY A 349 -2.41 -11.30 16.79
C GLY A 349 -3.76 -10.58 16.90
N ALA A 350 -3.76 -9.27 16.74
CA ALA A 350 -4.96 -8.48 16.52
C ALA A 350 -4.93 -7.92 15.08
N ALA A 351 -6.04 -8.08 14.36
CA ALA A 351 -6.23 -7.46 13.06
C ALA A 351 -7.33 -6.40 13.18
N ASN A 352 -6.98 -5.15 12.90
CA ASN A 352 -7.90 -4.03 12.91
C ASN A 352 -8.15 -3.57 11.47
N ILE A 353 -9.41 -3.57 11.06
CA ILE A 353 -9.85 -3.14 9.74
C ILE A 353 -10.84 -2.00 9.92
N TYR A 354 -10.50 -0.81 9.44
CA TYR A 354 -11.33 0.38 9.56
C TYR A 354 -11.65 0.98 8.19
N ASN A 355 -12.83 1.59 8.07
CA ASN A 355 -13.23 2.40 6.92
C ASN A 355 -12.98 1.71 5.57
N THR A 356 -13.19 0.39 5.49
CA THR A 356 -12.77 -0.40 4.33
C THR A 356 -13.96 -1.04 3.61
N ILE A 357 -13.98 -0.95 2.29
CA ILE A 357 -14.92 -1.68 1.43
C ILE A 357 -14.31 -3.04 1.07
N ILE A 358 -15.06 -4.13 1.33
CA ILE A 358 -14.66 -5.49 0.97
C ILE A 358 -15.85 -6.16 0.29
N TYR A 359 -15.90 -6.08 -1.03
CA TYR A 359 -17.14 -6.44 -1.74
C TYR A 359 -16.87 -7.12 -3.09
N ASN A 360 -17.74 -8.07 -3.42
CA ASN A 360 -17.70 -8.77 -4.72
C ASN A 360 -16.38 -9.50 -5.02
N ASN A 361 -15.69 -9.97 -4.00
CA ASN A 361 -14.59 -10.90 -4.19
C ASN A 361 -15.13 -12.33 -4.26
N SER A 362 -14.41 -13.24 -4.90
CA SER A 362 -14.85 -14.63 -5.00
C SER A 362 -14.78 -15.34 -3.63
N GLY A 363 -15.52 -16.41 -3.50
CA GLY A 363 -15.55 -17.18 -2.25
C GLY A 363 -16.74 -16.86 -1.35
N SER A 364 -16.94 -17.72 -0.34
CA SER A 364 -18.07 -17.62 0.60
C SER A 364 -17.88 -16.56 1.69
N SER A 365 -16.65 -16.18 1.95
CA SER A 365 -16.31 -15.19 2.98
C SER A 365 -15.51 -14.05 2.38
N GLN A 366 -15.80 -12.81 2.79
CA GLN A 366 -15.00 -11.65 2.42
C GLN A 366 -13.78 -11.51 3.34
N VAL A 367 -13.96 -11.81 4.62
CA VAL A 367 -12.88 -11.85 5.61
C VAL A 367 -12.89 -13.20 6.32
N GLN A 368 -11.72 -13.81 6.42
CA GLN A 368 -11.52 -15.00 7.24
C GLN A 368 -10.39 -14.74 8.22
N ALA A 369 -10.54 -15.15 9.46
CA ALA A 369 -9.48 -15.05 10.45
C ALA A 369 -9.18 -16.40 11.11
N HIS A 370 -7.93 -16.61 11.50
CA HIS A 370 -7.57 -17.76 12.31
C HIS A 370 -8.20 -17.65 13.70
N SER A 371 -8.60 -18.77 14.29
CA SER A 371 -9.36 -18.82 15.55
C SER A 371 -8.70 -18.09 16.73
N ASN A 372 -7.40 -17.89 16.71
CA ASN A 372 -6.63 -17.21 17.75
C ASN A 372 -6.44 -15.69 17.51
N VAL A 373 -6.94 -15.18 16.37
CA VAL A 373 -6.85 -13.75 16.03
C VAL A 373 -8.01 -13.01 16.68
N VAL A 374 -7.73 -11.86 17.26
CA VAL A 374 -8.77 -10.88 17.64
C VAL A 374 -9.01 -9.98 16.44
N LEU A 375 -10.14 -10.17 15.78
CA LEU A 375 -10.55 -9.38 14.62
C LEU A 375 -11.49 -8.25 15.05
N ARG A 376 -11.12 -7.02 14.68
CA ARG A 376 -11.98 -5.85 14.82
C ARG A 376 -12.23 -5.24 13.46
N THR A 377 -13.51 -5.05 13.13
CA THR A 377 -13.93 -4.34 11.93
C THR A 377 -14.85 -3.20 12.34
N SER A 378 -14.56 -1.98 11.88
CA SER A 378 -15.38 -0.82 12.23
C SER A 378 -15.54 0.11 11.03
N HIS A 379 -16.78 0.59 10.81
CA HIS A 379 -17.14 1.43 9.68
C HIS A 379 -16.69 0.81 8.35
N CYS A 380 -17.03 -0.45 8.13
CA CYS A 380 -16.67 -1.20 6.93
C CYS A 380 -17.91 -1.55 6.10
N CYS A 381 -17.71 -1.76 4.82
CA CYS A 381 -18.77 -2.20 3.90
C CYS A 381 -18.48 -3.61 3.37
N TYR A 382 -19.28 -4.59 3.81
CA TYR A 382 -19.23 -5.97 3.32
C TYR A 382 -20.56 -6.70 3.58
N PRO A 383 -20.88 -7.77 2.83
CA PRO A 383 -22.12 -8.54 3.01
C PRO A 383 -22.21 -9.16 4.41
N SER A 384 -23.41 -9.15 4.99
CA SER A 384 -23.68 -9.80 6.28
C SER A 384 -23.32 -11.28 6.26
N GLY A 385 -22.72 -11.79 7.36
CA GLY A 385 -22.33 -13.19 7.47
C GLY A 385 -21.10 -13.58 6.63
N SER A 386 -20.38 -12.62 6.04
CA SER A 386 -19.19 -12.87 5.23
C SER A 386 -17.88 -12.89 6.00
N ILE A 387 -17.92 -12.89 7.34
CA ILE A 387 -16.76 -13.16 8.19
C ILE A 387 -16.78 -14.61 8.65
N SER A 388 -15.64 -15.27 8.62
CA SER A 388 -15.48 -16.67 9.07
C SER A 388 -14.21 -16.89 9.90
N GLY A 389 -14.15 -18.01 10.60
CA GLY A 389 -13.00 -18.47 11.38
C GLY A 389 -12.93 -17.93 12.81
N VAL A 390 -13.56 -16.82 13.12
CA VAL A 390 -13.62 -16.22 14.47
C VAL A 390 -15.05 -15.89 14.88
N SER A 391 -15.30 -15.89 16.18
CA SER A 391 -16.61 -15.55 16.77
C SER A 391 -16.48 -15.15 18.23
N GLY A 392 -17.59 -14.72 18.83
CA GLY A 392 -17.64 -14.39 20.25
C GLY A 392 -16.67 -13.27 20.64
N ALA A 393 -15.88 -13.47 21.69
CA ALA A 393 -14.95 -12.46 22.21
C ALA A 393 -13.83 -12.06 21.24
N ASN A 394 -13.55 -12.90 20.23
CA ASN A 394 -12.52 -12.66 19.25
C ASN A 394 -13.02 -11.89 18.02
N LEU A 395 -14.30 -11.52 17.97
CA LEU A 395 -14.88 -10.77 16.86
C LEU A 395 -15.62 -9.54 17.36
N THR A 396 -15.18 -8.37 16.94
CA THR A 396 -15.89 -7.11 17.14
C THR A 396 -16.27 -6.53 15.80
N GLN A 397 -17.54 -6.18 15.63
CA GLN A 397 -18.08 -5.53 14.43
C GLN A 397 -18.85 -4.27 14.85
N ASP A 398 -18.49 -3.13 14.31
CA ASP A 398 -19.10 -1.85 14.64
C ASP A 398 -19.41 -1.06 13.36
N ASN A 399 -20.62 -0.49 13.26
CA ASN A 399 -21.08 0.34 12.14
C ASN A 399 -20.83 -0.29 10.76
N ILE A 400 -21.28 -1.52 10.55
CA ILE A 400 -21.08 -2.25 9.31
C ILE A 400 -22.19 -1.94 8.30
N ILE A 401 -21.80 -1.52 7.11
CA ILE A 401 -22.68 -1.34 5.96
C ILE A 401 -22.85 -2.69 5.23
N ASN A 402 -24.05 -3.23 5.24
CA ASN A 402 -24.40 -4.47 4.55
C ASN A 402 -25.19 -4.19 3.27
N GLN A 403 -24.68 -3.32 2.42
CA GLN A 403 -25.30 -2.92 1.17
C GLN A 403 -24.24 -2.86 0.07
N VAL A 404 -24.70 -2.90 -1.20
CA VAL A 404 -23.80 -2.76 -2.35
C VAL A 404 -23.13 -1.38 -2.32
N PRO A 405 -21.81 -1.28 -2.40
CA PRO A 405 -21.09 0.00 -2.32
C PRO A 405 -21.31 0.92 -3.53
N GLN A 406 -21.94 0.43 -4.61
CA GLN A 406 -22.28 1.20 -5.81
C GLN A 406 -21.07 1.93 -6.42
N PHE A 407 -20.12 1.17 -6.93
CA PHE A 407 -19.00 1.70 -7.69
C PHE A 407 -19.42 2.31 -9.03
N VAL A 408 -18.66 3.31 -9.52
CA VAL A 408 -18.94 4.02 -10.77
C VAL A 408 -18.93 3.08 -11.96
N ASP A 409 -17.88 2.27 -12.12
CA ASP A 409 -17.81 1.28 -13.21
C ASP A 409 -16.98 0.05 -12.80
N ARG A 410 -17.55 -1.13 -13.03
CA ARG A 410 -16.90 -2.42 -12.83
C ARG A 410 -17.06 -3.36 -14.02
N SER A 411 -17.34 -2.81 -15.18
CA SER A 411 -17.70 -3.58 -16.38
C SER A 411 -16.51 -4.21 -17.10
N SER A 412 -15.29 -3.68 -16.88
CA SER A 412 -14.11 -4.17 -17.58
C SER A 412 -13.66 -5.56 -17.09
N GLY A 413 -13.27 -6.42 -18.02
CA GLY A 413 -12.60 -7.68 -17.72
C GLY A 413 -11.22 -7.46 -17.09
N ASN A 414 -10.47 -6.47 -17.54
CA ASN A 414 -9.26 -6.03 -16.87
C ASN A 414 -9.62 -5.11 -15.71
N LYS A 415 -9.39 -5.57 -14.48
CA LYS A 415 -9.82 -4.90 -13.27
C LYS A 415 -9.10 -3.56 -12.99
N GLU A 416 -7.94 -3.34 -13.56
CA GLU A 416 -7.25 -2.05 -13.55
C GLU A 416 -8.02 -0.94 -14.28
N ASN A 417 -8.85 -1.28 -15.26
CA ASN A 417 -9.63 -0.33 -16.04
C ASN A 417 -11.00 0.01 -15.41
N ASN A 418 -11.32 -0.58 -14.27
CA ASN A 418 -12.54 -0.28 -13.54
C ASN A 418 -12.39 0.99 -12.70
N ASP A 419 -13.50 1.67 -12.48
CA ASP A 419 -13.57 2.83 -11.59
C ASP A 419 -14.22 2.43 -10.25
N TYR A 420 -13.40 2.31 -9.24
CA TYR A 420 -13.81 1.94 -7.88
C TYR A 420 -14.19 3.15 -7.00
N ARG A 421 -14.33 4.33 -7.57
CA ARG A 421 -14.98 5.47 -6.90
C ARG A 421 -16.45 5.14 -6.65
N LEU A 422 -17.03 5.80 -5.69
CA LEU A 422 -18.44 5.60 -5.34
C LEU A 422 -19.36 6.43 -6.26
N GLN A 423 -20.52 5.90 -6.59
CA GLN A 423 -21.60 6.70 -7.17
C GLN A 423 -22.23 7.57 -6.09
N GLY A 424 -22.79 8.72 -6.43
CA GLY A 424 -23.37 9.67 -5.49
C GLY A 424 -24.52 9.17 -4.62
N THR A 425 -25.02 7.96 -4.88
CA THR A 425 -26.07 7.28 -4.09
C THR A 425 -25.53 6.15 -3.22
N SER A 426 -24.22 5.99 -3.16
CA SER A 426 -23.59 4.90 -2.40
C SER A 426 -23.86 5.03 -0.89
N PRO A 427 -24.20 3.92 -0.21
CA PRO A 427 -24.35 3.93 1.24
C PRO A 427 -23.01 4.10 2.00
N CYS A 428 -21.88 3.99 1.31
CA CYS A 428 -20.55 4.16 1.89
C CYS A 428 -20.14 5.63 2.05
N ILE A 429 -20.90 6.56 1.45
CA ILE A 429 -20.61 7.99 1.51
C ILE A 429 -20.93 8.53 2.89
N ASN A 430 -19.99 9.32 3.44
CA ASN A 430 -20.10 9.93 4.78
C ASN A 430 -20.35 8.92 5.91
N ALA A 431 -19.97 7.66 5.71
CA ALA A 431 -20.24 6.56 6.63
C ALA A 431 -19.00 6.04 7.38
N GLY A 432 -17.85 6.65 7.14
CA GLY A 432 -16.58 6.27 7.78
C GLY A 432 -16.41 6.88 9.18
N ASN A 433 -15.46 6.35 9.92
CA ASN A 433 -15.04 6.84 11.23
C ASN A 433 -13.94 7.90 11.05
N ASN A 434 -14.21 9.13 11.48
CA ASN A 434 -13.25 10.24 11.42
C ASN A 434 -12.08 10.13 12.40
N SER A 435 -12.16 9.23 13.38
CA SER A 435 -11.15 9.09 14.44
C SER A 435 -11.05 7.63 14.89
N PRO A 436 -10.55 6.72 14.03
CA PRO A 436 -10.34 5.33 14.42
C PRO A 436 -9.32 5.25 15.55
N GLU A 437 -9.51 4.30 16.47
CA GLU A 437 -8.65 4.14 17.63
C GLU A 437 -7.19 3.85 17.20
N GLY A 438 -6.25 4.66 17.68
CA GLY A 438 -4.82 4.49 17.43
C GLY A 438 -4.34 4.88 16.02
N ILE A 439 -5.22 5.41 15.17
CA ILE A 439 -4.90 5.75 13.78
C ILE A 439 -5.05 7.26 13.56
N THR A 440 -4.04 7.84 12.95
CA THR A 440 -4.12 9.18 12.36
C THR A 440 -4.52 9.03 10.89
N LEU A 441 -5.67 9.56 10.52
CA LEU A 441 -6.13 9.51 9.14
C LEU A 441 -5.25 10.40 8.25
N PRO A 442 -5.03 10.01 6.99
CA PRO A 442 -4.31 10.84 6.03
C PRO A 442 -5.12 12.09 5.67
N GLU A 443 -4.43 13.15 5.30
CA GLU A 443 -5.04 14.40 4.86
C GLU A 443 -5.77 14.25 3.51
N THR A 444 -5.26 13.37 2.64
CA THR A 444 -5.80 13.15 1.30
C THR A 444 -6.31 11.73 1.09
N ASP A 445 -7.19 11.57 0.16
CA ASP A 445 -7.69 10.29 -0.36
C ASP A 445 -6.79 9.72 -1.47
N MET A 446 -7.21 8.62 -2.09
CA MET A 446 -6.51 7.99 -3.22
C MET A 446 -6.39 8.90 -4.46
N ASP A 447 -7.25 9.91 -4.60
CA ASP A 447 -7.25 10.87 -5.70
C ASP A 447 -6.45 12.15 -5.41
N TYR A 448 -5.75 12.21 -4.27
CA TYR A 448 -5.03 13.39 -3.75
C TYR A 448 -5.96 14.57 -3.46
N THR A 449 -7.22 14.29 -3.24
CA THR A 449 -8.17 15.28 -2.79
C THR A 449 -8.37 15.17 -1.28
N ASP A 450 -8.86 16.21 -0.64
CA ASP A 450 -9.05 16.23 0.81
C ASP A 450 -9.83 15.02 1.30
N ARG A 451 -9.31 14.31 2.31
CA ARG A 451 -10.02 13.20 2.95
C ARG A 451 -11.27 13.68 3.70
N PHE A 452 -11.27 14.88 4.18
CA PHE A 452 -12.39 15.48 4.89
C PHE A 452 -13.13 16.48 4.01
N LYS A 453 -13.80 16.02 2.94
CA LYS A 453 -14.61 16.86 2.07
C LYS A 453 -15.94 17.24 2.69
N ASP A 454 -16.47 16.34 3.49
CA ASP A 454 -17.78 16.43 4.13
C ASP A 454 -17.68 16.28 5.66
N CYS A 455 -18.79 15.98 6.31
CA CYS A 455 -18.85 15.89 7.77
C CYS A 455 -18.29 14.59 8.33
N SER A 456 -18.25 13.58 7.52
CA SER A 456 -17.61 12.27 7.75
C SER A 456 -16.87 11.86 6.50
N ILE A 457 -15.82 11.10 6.68
CA ILE A 457 -15.13 10.50 5.56
C ILE A 457 -15.98 9.39 4.93
N ASP A 458 -15.71 9.07 3.70
CA ASP A 458 -16.29 7.93 3.03
C ASP A 458 -15.63 6.62 3.49
N ILE A 459 -16.37 5.52 3.42
CA ILE A 459 -15.77 4.20 3.55
C ILE A 459 -15.09 3.85 2.23
N GLY A 460 -13.81 3.46 2.28
CA GLY A 460 -13.01 3.09 1.11
C GLY A 460 -11.83 4.01 0.86
N ALA A 461 -11.20 3.79 -0.31
CA ALA A 461 -9.99 4.51 -0.69
C ALA A 461 -10.24 5.93 -1.21
N TYR A 462 -11.44 6.23 -1.67
CA TYR A 462 -11.80 7.47 -2.34
C TYR A 462 -12.82 8.27 -1.55
N GLU A 463 -12.78 9.60 -1.71
CA GLU A 463 -13.77 10.53 -1.20
C GLU A 463 -14.58 11.15 -2.34
N ILE A 464 -15.89 11.17 -2.18
CA ILE A 464 -16.77 11.90 -3.08
C ILE A 464 -17.13 13.24 -2.46
N ASP A 465 -17.01 14.30 -3.23
CA ASP A 465 -17.58 15.59 -2.88
C ASP A 465 -19.08 15.57 -3.18
N GLN A 466 -19.92 15.37 -2.19
CA GLN A 466 -21.38 15.56 -2.30
C GLN A 466 -21.76 17.03 -2.11
N SER A 467 -21.05 17.90 -2.72
CA SER A 467 -20.99 19.31 -2.40
C SER A 467 -22.14 20.18 -2.93
N GLU A 468 -23.33 19.67 -3.15
CA GLU A 468 -24.48 20.57 -3.21
C GLU A 468 -24.94 20.84 -1.77
N PRO A 469 -24.63 22.02 -1.20
CA PRO A 469 -25.24 22.40 0.06
C PRO A 469 -26.75 22.42 -0.16
N THR A 470 -27.47 21.82 0.74
CA THR A 470 -28.91 21.73 0.65
C THR A 470 -29.52 23.10 0.55
N MET A 471 -30.56 23.22 -0.22
CA MET A 471 -31.32 24.44 -0.38
C MET A 471 -31.82 24.93 0.97
N PRO A 472 -31.55 26.18 1.37
CA PRO A 472 -32.05 26.73 2.62
C PRO A 472 -33.54 26.47 2.79
N ALA A 473 -33.95 26.07 3.97
CA ALA A 473 -35.36 25.99 4.30
C ALA A 473 -35.93 27.42 4.38
N ILE A 474 -36.97 27.74 3.61
CA ILE A 474 -37.64 29.05 3.70
C ILE A 474 -38.54 29.05 4.93
N LYS A 475 -38.36 30.02 5.80
CA LYS A 475 -39.15 30.22 7.04
C LYS A 475 -39.62 31.66 7.13
N THR A 476 -40.80 31.84 7.69
CA THR A 476 -41.27 33.17 8.05
C THR A 476 -40.71 33.52 9.43
N ILE A 477 -39.91 34.59 9.49
CA ILE A 477 -39.31 35.10 10.71
C ILE A 477 -39.59 36.60 10.76
N ASP A 478 -40.26 37.02 11.81
CA ASP A 478 -40.68 38.43 12.00
C ASP A 478 -41.47 39.01 10.79
N GLY A 479 -42.28 38.16 10.16
CA GLY A 479 -43.07 38.53 8.98
C GLY A 479 -42.31 38.49 7.64
N GLU A 480 -41.00 38.20 7.64
CA GLU A 480 -40.18 38.11 6.44
C GLU A 480 -39.93 36.66 6.03
N GLN A 481 -39.78 36.42 4.73
CA GLN A 481 -39.33 35.15 4.19
C GLN A 481 -37.80 35.07 4.29
N VAL A 482 -37.31 34.13 5.05
CA VAL A 482 -35.88 33.97 5.36
C VAL A 482 -35.43 32.56 5.00
N GLY A 483 -34.36 32.42 4.23
CA GLY A 483 -33.68 31.16 4.05
C GLY A 483 -32.88 30.78 5.32
N VAL A 484 -33.01 29.57 5.82
CA VAL A 484 -32.29 29.13 7.03
C VAL A 484 -31.50 27.88 6.76
N ILE A 485 -30.21 27.89 7.11
CA ILE A 485 -29.31 26.73 7.08
C ILE A 485 -28.77 26.51 8.50
N TYR A 486 -28.71 25.25 8.93
CA TYR A 486 -28.24 24.85 10.26
C TYR A 486 -26.88 24.20 10.18
N VAL A 487 -25.96 24.59 11.08
CA VAL A 487 -24.59 24.03 11.17
C VAL A 487 -24.29 23.62 12.62
N THR A 488 -23.74 22.43 12.80
CA THR A 488 -23.29 21.89 14.09
C THR A 488 -21.82 21.50 14.03
N LYS A 489 -21.20 21.27 15.18
CA LYS A 489 -19.79 20.82 15.27
C LYS A 489 -19.59 19.45 14.59
N ALA A 490 -20.51 18.52 14.78
CA ALA A 490 -20.49 17.17 14.23
C ALA A 490 -21.62 16.96 13.22
N ALA A 491 -21.48 15.95 12.40
CA ALA A 491 -22.53 15.52 11.47
C ALA A 491 -23.81 15.14 12.23
N ASN A 492 -24.97 15.49 11.68
CA ASN A 492 -26.25 15.13 12.26
C ASN A 492 -27.30 14.87 11.16
N GLY A 493 -27.91 13.69 11.19
CA GLY A 493 -28.92 13.26 10.22
C GLY A 493 -28.40 13.21 8.78
N THR A 494 -29.13 13.77 7.83
CA THR A 494 -28.75 13.82 6.40
C THR A 494 -27.69 14.86 6.08
N VAL A 495 -27.25 15.63 7.06
CA VAL A 495 -26.18 16.65 6.95
C VAL A 495 -26.46 17.73 5.91
N ASP A 496 -27.71 17.89 5.57
CA ASP A 496 -28.17 18.80 4.51
C ASP A 496 -28.45 20.24 4.97
N GLY A 497 -28.26 20.53 6.23
CA GLY A 497 -28.47 21.86 6.79
C GLY A 497 -29.95 22.29 6.90
N SER A 498 -30.91 21.40 6.60
CA SER A 498 -32.36 21.77 6.57
C SER A 498 -32.96 21.98 7.95
N SER A 499 -32.37 21.41 8.99
CA SER A 499 -32.82 21.49 10.39
C SER A 499 -31.68 21.19 11.35
N TRP A 500 -31.88 21.37 12.65
CA TRP A 500 -30.92 20.92 13.67
C TRP A 500 -30.72 19.40 13.67
N ALA A 501 -31.75 18.63 13.29
CA ALA A 501 -31.65 17.18 13.18
C ALA A 501 -30.86 16.73 11.94
N ASN A 502 -30.74 17.59 10.95
CA ASN A 502 -30.03 17.35 9.69
C ASN A 502 -29.00 18.46 9.43
N ALA A 503 -28.38 18.99 10.48
CA ALA A 503 -27.48 20.12 10.35
C ALA A 503 -26.21 19.76 9.60
N ALA A 504 -25.72 20.68 8.77
CA ALA A 504 -24.40 20.61 8.19
C ALA A 504 -23.32 20.63 9.29
N CYS A 505 -22.17 20.05 9.03
CA CYS A 505 -21.09 20.02 10.01
C CYS A 505 -20.11 21.19 9.86
N GLU A 506 -19.15 21.26 10.81
CA GLU A 506 -18.10 22.27 10.83
C GLU A 506 -17.33 22.37 9.50
N ALA A 507 -16.94 21.25 8.92
CA ALA A 507 -16.20 21.19 7.66
C ALA A 507 -16.94 21.85 6.48
N LYS A 508 -18.27 21.89 6.55
CA LYS A 508 -19.12 22.55 5.54
C LYS A 508 -19.40 24.03 5.83
N LEU A 509 -18.98 24.58 6.97
CA LEU A 509 -19.37 25.94 7.35
C LEU A 509 -18.97 26.98 6.30
N GLN A 510 -17.75 26.95 5.79
CA GLN A 510 -17.30 27.89 4.76
C GLN A 510 -18.05 27.68 3.43
N LYS A 511 -18.29 26.43 3.02
CA LYS A 511 -19.12 26.12 1.84
C LYS A 511 -20.54 26.66 2.01
N VAL A 512 -21.15 26.45 3.18
CA VAL A 512 -22.50 26.98 3.50
C VAL A 512 -22.53 28.49 3.43
N LEU A 513 -21.53 29.21 3.93
CA LEU A 513 -21.44 30.65 3.86
C LEU A 513 -21.32 31.16 2.42
N ASN A 514 -20.43 30.55 1.63
CA ASN A 514 -20.26 30.88 0.22
C ASN A 514 -21.54 30.59 -0.58
N TRP A 515 -22.20 29.49 -0.30
CA TRP A 515 -23.44 29.09 -0.93
C TRP A 515 -24.61 30.01 -0.58
N ALA A 516 -24.72 30.41 0.68
CA ALA A 516 -25.71 31.41 1.12
C ALA A 516 -25.52 32.74 0.37
N GLY A 517 -24.28 33.17 0.19
CA GLY A 517 -23.94 34.36 -0.62
C GLY A 517 -24.35 34.19 -2.08
N TYR A 518 -24.05 33.04 -2.68
CA TYR A 518 -24.42 32.72 -4.06
C TYR A 518 -25.94 32.73 -4.26
N ILE A 519 -26.72 32.10 -3.39
CA ILE A 519 -28.18 32.04 -3.48
C ILE A 519 -28.78 33.45 -3.37
N ILE A 520 -28.34 34.26 -2.42
CA ILE A 520 -28.88 35.60 -2.23
C ILE A 520 -28.59 36.51 -3.44
N HIS A 521 -27.40 36.34 -4.03
CA HIS A 521 -27.01 37.09 -5.22
C HIS A 521 -27.83 36.68 -6.46
N ASN A 522 -28.16 35.40 -6.58
CA ASN A 522 -28.86 34.81 -7.74
C ASN A 522 -30.33 34.46 -7.45
N LYS A 523 -30.94 34.99 -6.40
CA LYS A 523 -32.25 34.55 -5.89
C LYS A 523 -33.38 34.61 -6.91
N GLU A 524 -33.30 35.52 -7.89
CA GLU A 524 -34.31 35.69 -8.93
C GLU A 524 -34.40 34.50 -9.89
N THR A 525 -33.26 33.87 -10.16
CA THR A 525 -33.12 32.79 -11.16
C THR A 525 -32.81 31.45 -10.55
N TYR A 526 -32.12 31.44 -9.42
CA TYR A 526 -31.67 30.19 -8.77
C TYR A 526 -32.87 29.33 -8.35
N ALA A 527 -32.77 28.05 -8.60
CA ALA A 527 -33.80 27.05 -8.35
C ALA A 527 -35.19 27.47 -8.90
N SER A 528 -35.21 27.99 -10.13
CA SER A 528 -36.42 28.50 -10.81
C SER A 528 -37.13 29.61 -10.03
N GLY A 529 -36.37 30.45 -9.34
CA GLY A 529 -36.89 31.58 -8.57
C GLY A 529 -37.49 31.21 -7.21
N ARG A 530 -37.25 30.01 -6.70
CA ARG A 530 -37.75 29.55 -5.37
C ARG A 530 -37.41 30.52 -4.24
N TYR A 531 -36.27 31.19 -4.34
CA TYR A 531 -35.74 32.12 -3.31
C TYR A 531 -35.98 33.60 -3.62
N ARG A 532 -36.78 33.94 -4.64
CA ARG A 532 -37.01 35.32 -5.08
C ARG A 532 -37.45 36.22 -3.94
N ASP A 533 -38.36 35.73 -3.12
CA ASP A 533 -39.02 36.52 -2.08
C ASP A 533 -38.28 36.51 -0.74
N ILE A 534 -37.12 35.82 -0.63
CA ILE A 534 -36.35 35.89 0.61
C ILE A 534 -35.63 37.24 0.74
N THR A 535 -35.64 37.76 1.95
CA THR A 535 -34.92 38.99 2.28
C THR A 535 -33.46 38.73 2.63
N ARG A 536 -33.17 37.59 3.26
CA ARG A 536 -31.83 37.17 3.70
C ARG A 536 -31.74 35.68 3.86
N ILE A 537 -30.49 35.18 4.00
CA ILE A 537 -30.22 33.82 4.47
C ILE A 537 -29.59 33.92 5.86
N GLN A 538 -30.09 33.11 6.79
CA GLN A 538 -29.52 32.94 8.12
C GLN A 538 -28.77 31.60 8.18
N VAL A 539 -27.46 31.63 8.43
CA VAL A 539 -26.69 30.44 8.80
C VAL A 539 -26.69 30.37 10.34
N ARG A 540 -27.38 29.37 10.88
CA ARG A 540 -27.53 29.15 12.32
C ARG A 540 -26.51 28.12 12.77
N VAL A 541 -25.52 28.58 13.54
CA VAL A 541 -24.41 27.74 14.01
C VAL A 541 -24.65 27.37 15.47
N ALA A 542 -24.58 26.08 15.80
CA ALA A 542 -24.68 25.62 17.17
C ALA A 542 -23.49 26.13 18.02
N LYS A 543 -23.65 26.20 19.32
CA LYS A 543 -22.57 26.59 20.25
C LYS A 543 -21.36 25.67 20.09
N GLY A 544 -20.19 26.26 19.88
CA GLY A 544 -18.93 25.53 19.73
C GLY A 544 -17.79 26.42 19.29
N THR A 545 -16.58 25.89 19.24
CA THR A 545 -15.43 26.50 18.57
C THR A 545 -15.30 25.86 17.19
N TYR A 546 -15.22 26.67 16.17
CA TYR A 546 -15.14 26.25 14.77
C TYR A 546 -13.81 26.75 14.19
N TYR A 547 -13.13 25.90 13.48
CA TYR A 547 -11.86 26.23 12.85
C TYR A 547 -12.06 26.37 11.35
N PRO A 548 -11.39 27.35 10.70
CA PRO A 548 -11.37 27.41 9.25
C PRO A 548 -10.75 26.12 8.71
N THR A 549 -11.38 25.54 7.70
CA THR A 549 -10.72 24.56 6.84
C THR A 549 -10.15 25.34 5.67
N ASP A 550 -8.86 25.26 5.46
CA ASP A 550 -8.15 25.96 4.38
C ASP A 550 -8.61 25.48 3.00
#